data_def09a8ce216c95a7429c7af3130ce45
#
_entry.id   def09a8ce216c95a7429c7af3130ce45
#
_cell.length_a   1.000
_cell.length_b   1.000
_cell.length_c   1.000
_cell.angle_alpha   90.00
_cell.angle_beta   90.00
_cell.angle_gamma   90.00
#
_symmetry.space_group_name_H-M   'P 1'
#
loop_
_entity.id
_entity.type
_entity.pdbx_description
1 polymer ?
#
loop_
_entity_poly.entity_id
_entity_poly.type
_entity_poly.pdbx_seq_one_letter_code
_entity_poly.pdbx_strand_id
1 'polypeptide(L)'
;MVRDIQLSELVDMESPEEVLKEGCYILQLINPDFDLVQITSAFHKTVSLYQGEWPAYQSCNTEFHDLRHMTDTFLAMARLIHGAVVDGEKFTEKHINLALIATILHDAGYIQHDNEQEGTGAKFTAHHVQRSIVFLERHGADYGLSPEEISEGRAMILCTDLAMDISAIEFSSYEVELLGKMLGTTDLLAQMADRTYLEKLLFLYHEFKEARVGDYESEVDLLHKTVGFYDFISHRLEMTLDATDRFMSSHFKERWNIQANLYHEAIDRQKKFLEKILEMPDFDPRRYLKRRGIAAKVLETYGETPDKKG
;
A
#
# COMPACT_ATOMS: atom_id res chain seq x y z
N MET A 1 -33.70 -0.73 4.05
CA MET A 1 -32.45 -1.44 3.62
C MET A 1 -31.33 -0.45 3.76
N VAL A 2 -30.41 -0.67 4.67
CA VAL A 2 -29.18 0.12 4.75
C VAL A 2 -28.40 -0.23 3.46
N ARG A 3 -28.09 0.76 2.64
CA ARG A 3 -27.30 0.56 1.43
C ARG A 3 -25.95 0.02 1.88
N ASP A 4 -25.51 -1.10 1.33
CA ASP A 4 -24.20 -1.69 1.61
C ASP A 4 -23.15 -0.78 0.93
N ILE A 5 -22.61 0.18 1.68
CA ILE A 5 -21.65 1.17 1.18
C ILE A 5 -20.30 0.47 1.05
N GLN A 6 -19.73 0.45 -0.15
CA GLN A 6 -18.41 -0.13 -0.39
C GLN A 6 -17.32 0.93 -0.26
N LEU A 7 -16.13 0.51 0.17
CA LEU A 7 -14.95 1.36 0.30
C LEU A 7 -14.68 2.19 -0.98
N SER A 8 -14.83 1.57 -2.14
CA SER A 8 -14.61 2.19 -3.45
C SER A 8 -15.66 3.23 -3.87
N GLU A 9 -16.73 3.40 -3.11
CA GLU A 9 -17.78 4.40 -3.37
C GLU A 9 -17.55 5.70 -2.61
N LEU A 10 -16.61 5.72 -1.66
CA LEU A 10 -16.38 6.86 -0.77
C LEU A 10 -15.51 7.94 -1.41
N VAL A 11 -14.52 7.57 -2.22
CA VAL A 11 -13.57 8.48 -2.86
C VAL A 11 -13.26 7.98 -4.27
N ASP A 12 -13.07 8.90 -5.22
CA ASP A 12 -12.55 8.56 -6.54
C ASP A 12 -11.05 8.29 -6.46
N MET A 13 -10.71 7.00 -6.36
CA MET A 13 -9.34 6.53 -6.24
C MET A 13 -8.54 6.59 -7.56
N GLU A 14 -9.19 6.96 -8.69
CA GLU A 14 -8.51 7.16 -9.98
C GLU A 14 -7.84 8.54 -10.07
N SER A 15 -8.24 9.46 -9.20
CA SER A 15 -7.74 10.83 -9.17
C SER A 15 -6.86 11.03 -7.93
N PRO A 16 -5.52 11.15 -8.09
CA PRO A 16 -4.64 11.51 -6.99
C PRO A 16 -5.08 12.78 -6.25
N GLU A 17 -5.64 13.76 -6.97
CA GLU A 17 -6.12 15.01 -6.40
C GLU A 17 -7.34 14.81 -5.48
N GLU A 18 -8.31 13.95 -5.85
CA GLU A 18 -9.45 13.66 -4.98
C GLU A 18 -9.01 12.85 -3.74
N VAL A 19 -8.01 11.99 -3.88
CA VAL A 19 -7.39 11.29 -2.76
C VAL A 19 -6.69 12.27 -1.81
N LEU A 20 -5.88 13.18 -2.33
CA LEU A 20 -5.22 14.22 -1.53
C LEU A 20 -6.23 15.09 -0.80
N LYS A 21 -7.27 15.53 -1.49
CA LYS A 21 -8.35 16.35 -0.93
C LYS A 21 -9.07 15.66 0.23
N GLU A 22 -9.41 14.36 0.10
CA GLU A 22 -10.00 13.61 1.21
C GLU A 22 -8.99 13.42 2.35
N GLY A 23 -7.71 13.13 2.06
CA GLY A 23 -6.66 13.07 3.06
C GLY A 23 -6.53 14.38 3.86
N CYS A 24 -6.45 15.51 3.16
CA CYS A 24 -6.42 16.84 3.79
C CYS A 24 -7.67 17.12 4.65
N TYR A 25 -8.85 16.73 4.16
CA TYR A 25 -10.09 16.85 4.93
C TYR A 25 -10.03 16.01 6.22
N ILE A 26 -9.53 14.78 6.15
CA ILE A 26 -9.36 13.93 7.32
C ILE A 26 -8.40 14.56 8.35
N LEU A 27 -7.30 15.18 7.90
CA LEU A 27 -6.36 15.88 8.78
C LEU A 27 -7.03 17.07 9.50
N GLN A 28 -7.92 17.78 8.81
CA GLN A 28 -8.71 18.86 9.41
C GLN A 28 -9.80 18.37 10.38
N LEU A 29 -10.24 17.10 10.29
CA LEU A 29 -11.06 16.48 11.32
C LEU A 29 -10.26 16.20 12.61
N ILE A 30 -8.96 15.93 12.50
CA ILE A 30 -8.06 15.74 13.64
C ILE A 30 -7.77 17.09 14.32
N ASN A 31 -7.39 18.09 13.51
CA ASN A 31 -7.15 19.46 13.96
C ASN A 31 -7.63 20.44 12.87
N PRO A 32 -8.69 21.25 13.12
CA PRO A 32 -9.19 22.22 12.12
C PRO A 32 -8.13 23.21 11.60
N ASP A 33 -7.09 23.49 12.39
CA ASP A 33 -5.99 24.40 12.06
C ASP A 33 -4.74 23.63 11.55
N PHE A 34 -4.86 22.35 11.14
CA PHE A 34 -3.74 21.54 10.67
C PHE A 34 -3.04 22.21 9.49
N ASP A 35 -1.70 22.38 9.57
CA ASP A 35 -0.91 22.94 8.46
C ASP A 35 -0.73 21.90 7.35
N LEU A 36 -1.47 22.08 6.26
CA LEU A 36 -1.50 21.19 5.11
C LEU A 36 -0.36 21.43 4.10
N VAL A 37 0.45 22.49 4.28
CA VAL A 37 1.44 22.91 3.27
C VAL A 37 2.48 21.82 3.03
N GLN A 38 3.04 21.25 4.10
CA GLN A 38 4.09 20.23 3.98
C GLN A 38 3.57 18.98 3.29
N ILE A 39 2.46 18.42 3.75
CA ILE A 39 1.94 17.16 3.19
C ILE A 39 1.42 17.32 1.76
N THR A 40 0.78 18.44 1.43
CA THR A 40 0.35 18.73 0.05
C THR A 40 1.55 18.81 -0.88
N SER A 41 2.61 19.54 -0.48
CA SER A 41 3.85 19.63 -1.25
C SER A 41 4.52 18.26 -1.41
N ALA A 42 4.59 17.46 -0.33
CA ALA A 42 5.18 16.12 -0.34
C ALA A 42 4.41 15.18 -1.28
N PHE A 43 3.08 15.18 -1.23
CA PHE A 43 2.25 14.36 -2.09
C PHE A 43 2.47 14.67 -3.58
N HIS A 44 2.43 15.95 -3.97
CA HIS A 44 2.67 16.33 -5.38
C HIS A 44 4.08 15.98 -5.84
N LYS A 45 5.09 16.16 -5.01
CA LYS A 45 6.47 15.75 -5.31
C LYS A 45 6.56 14.24 -5.56
N THR A 46 5.87 13.44 -4.76
CA THR A 46 5.86 11.99 -4.93
C THR A 46 5.08 11.59 -6.19
N VAL A 47 3.95 12.24 -6.51
CA VAL A 47 3.27 12.04 -7.79
C VAL A 47 4.21 12.32 -8.96
N SER A 48 4.92 13.46 -8.95
CA SER A 48 5.93 13.79 -9.97
C SER A 48 7.07 12.77 -10.04
N LEU A 49 7.50 12.20 -8.92
CA LEU A 49 8.49 11.11 -8.89
C LEU A 49 7.96 9.87 -9.63
N TYR A 50 6.74 9.41 -9.33
CA TYR A 50 6.13 8.27 -10.01
C TYR A 50 5.88 8.51 -11.50
N GLN A 51 5.68 9.76 -11.91
CA GLN A 51 5.49 10.16 -13.31
C GLN A 51 6.81 10.36 -14.08
N GLY A 52 7.97 10.24 -13.41
CA GLY A 52 9.29 10.42 -14.03
C GLY A 52 9.68 11.89 -14.24
N GLU A 53 9.05 12.79 -13.51
CA GLU A 53 9.36 14.23 -13.56
C GLU A 53 10.42 14.64 -12.51
N TRP A 54 10.86 13.71 -11.67
CA TRP A 54 11.91 13.94 -10.69
C TRP A 54 13.30 13.74 -11.33
N PRO A 55 14.22 14.71 -11.18
CA PRO A 55 15.54 14.63 -11.83
C PRO A 55 16.29 13.35 -11.47
N ALA A 56 16.88 12.69 -12.47
CA ALA A 56 17.68 11.47 -12.39
C ALA A 56 16.86 10.19 -12.06
N TYR A 57 15.53 10.25 -12.09
CA TYR A 57 14.65 9.10 -11.90
C TYR A 57 13.72 8.88 -13.09
N GLN A 58 13.50 7.63 -13.44
CA GLN A 58 12.53 7.23 -14.46
C GLN A 58 11.11 7.25 -13.88
N SER A 59 10.09 7.22 -14.76
CA SER A 59 8.72 6.95 -14.32
C SER A 59 8.60 5.56 -13.71
N CYS A 60 7.67 5.41 -12.76
CA CYS A 60 7.30 4.10 -12.22
C CYS A 60 6.82 3.19 -13.36
N ASN A 61 7.36 1.99 -13.44
CA ASN A 61 7.06 1.01 -14.48
C ASN A 61 6.75 -0.38 -13.91
N THR A 62 6.41 -0.44 -12.61
CA THR A 62 5.78 -1.59 -11.96
C THR A 62 4.26 -1.44 -12.06
N GLU A 63 3.54 -2.55 -12.26
CA GLU A 63 2.09 -2.54 -12.47
C GLU A 63 1.31 -2.90 -11.19
N PHE A 64 1.97 -3.54 -10.22
CA PHE A 64 1.39 -3.84 -8.91
C PHE A 64 1.71 -2.72 -7.91
N HIS A 65 2.99 -2.35 -7.77
CA HIS A 65 3.47 -1.27 -6.91
C HIS A 65 3.51 0.07 -7.69
N ASP A 66 2.34 0.54 -8.06
CA ASP A 66 2.14 1.71 -8.93
C ASP A 66 1.76 2.99 -8.15
N LEU A 67 1.58 4.10 -8.87
CA LEU A 67 1.12 5.38 -8.30
C LEU A 67 -0.20 5.20 -7.53
N ARG A 68 -1.09 4.33 -8.01
CA ARG A 68 -2.36 4.09 -7.34
C ARG A 68 -2.16 3.42 -5.99
N HIS A 69 -1.27 2.43 -5.88
CA HIS A 69 -0.95 1.83 -4.59
C HIS A 69 -0.46 2.89 -3.59
N MET A 70 0.44 3.78 -4.02
CA MET A 70 0.92 4.90 -3.19
C MET A 70 -0.25 5.77 -2.69
N THR A 71 -1.18 6.16 -3.57
CA THR A 71 -2.32 7.01 -3.18
C THR A 71 -3.31 6.27 -2.29
N ASP A 72 -3.57 4.98 -2.56
CA ASP A 72 -4.44 4.12 -1.74
C ASP A 72 -3.86 3.98 -0.32
N THR A 73 -2.55 3.76 -0.18
CA THR A 73 -1.85 3.64 1.11
C THR A 73 -1.85 4.97 1.87
N PHE A 74 -1.65 6.10 1.19
CA PHE A 74 -1.75 7.44 1.79
C PHE A 74 -3.13 7.67 2.43
N LEU A 75 -4.20 7.40 1.70
CA LEU A 75 -5.55 7.59 2.22
C LEU A 75 -5.87 6.61 3.37
N ALA A 76 -5.41 5.37 3.26
CA ALA A 76 -5.53 4.38 4.33
C ALA A 76 -4.82 4.87 5.61
N MET A 77 -3.61 5.45 5.48
CA MET A 77 -2.86 5.98 6.63
C MET A 77 -3.57 7.16 7.27
N ALA A 78 -4.07 8.12 6.49
CA ALA A 78 -4.84 9.25 7.02
C ALA A 78 -6.08 8.77 7.80
N ARG A 79 -6.80 7.79 7.27
CA ARG A 79 -7.96 7.16 7.94
C ARG A 79 -7.57 6.47 9.24
N LEU A 80 -6.47 5.75 9.23
CA LEU A 80 -6.00 5.00 10.39
C LEU A 80 -5.56 5.94 11.52
N ILE A 81 -4.81 7.00 11.19
CA ILE A 81 -4.41 8.05 12.14
C ILE A 81 -5.65 8.73 12.75
N HIS A 82 -6.63 9.11 11.91
CA HIS A 82 -7.87 9.71 12.43
C HIS A 82 -8.60 8.76 13.38
N GLY A 83 -8.74 7.49 13.01
CA GLY A 83 -9.38 6.49 13.86
C GLY A 83 -8.65 6.30 15.19
N ALA A 84 -7.31 6.31 15.19
CA ALA A 84 -6.50 6.24 16.40
C ALA A 84 -6.70 7.45 17.29
N VAL A 85 -6.79 8.66 16.73
CA VAL A 85 -7.10 9.89 17.48
C VAL A 85 -8.50 9.84 18.09
N VAL A 86 -9.49 9.34 17.36
CA VAL A 86 -10.86 9.11 17.86
C VAL A 86 -10.85 8.15 19.06
N ASP A 87 -10.00 7.12 19.02
CA ASP A 87 -9.83 6.16 20.11
C ASP A 87 -8.93 6.66 21.27
N GLY A 88 -8.41 7.89 21.17
CA GLY A 88 -7.71 8.58 22.26
C GLY A 88 -6.19 8.63 22.13
N GLU A 89 -5.60 8.10 21.05
CA GLU A 89 -4.18 8.27 20.77
C GLU A 89 -3.85 9.74 20.48
N LYS A 90 -2.61 10.13 20.78
CA LYS A 90 -2.19 11.52 20.64
C LYS A 90 -0.94 11.61 19.79
N PHE A 91 -1.04 12.32 18.69
CA PHE A 91 0.09 12.60 17.81
C PHE A 91 0.26 14.11 17.66
N THR A 92 1.51 14.56 17.53
CA THR A 92 1.79 15.94 17.09
C THR A 92 1.56 16.02 15.56
N GLU A 93 1.30 17.21 15.04
CA GLU A 93 1.24 17.43 13.58
C GLU A 93 2.54 16.99 12.89
N LYS A 94 3.68 17.17 13.56
CA LYS A 94 4.99 16.72 13.10
C LYS A 94 5.02 15.19 12.91
N HIS A 95 4.54 14.44 13.89
CA HIS A 95 4.45 12.98 13.80
C HIS A 95 3.50 12.52 12.67
N ILE A 96 2.35 13.20 12.50
CA ILE A 96 1.37 12.88 11.45
C ILE A 96 1.96 13.16 10.06
N ASN A 97 2.58 14.33 9.86
CA ASN A 97 3.23 14.66 8.59
C ASN A 97 4.35 13.67 8.25
N LEU A 98 5.21 13.35 9.22
CA LEU A 98 6.26 12.35 9.03
C LEU A 98 5.69 10.98 8.60
N ALA A 99 4.67 10.50 9.31
CA ALA A 99 4.06 9.21 9.01
C ALA A 99 3.44 9.18 7.61
N LEU A 100 2.75 10.24 7.20
CA LEU A 100 2.18 10.35 5.85
C LEU A 100 3.27 10.45 4.77
N ILE A 101 4.37 11.18 5.04
CA ILE A 101 5.52 11.28 4.12
C ILE A 101 6.22 9.92 4.01
N ALA A 102 6.47 9.23 5.12
CA ALA A 102 7.03 7.87 5.10
C ALA A 102 6.13 6.92 4.30
N THR A 103 4.80 7.06 4.46
CA THR A 103 3.82 6.26 3.72
C THR A 103 3.91 6.47 2.20
N ILE A 104 3.94 7.71 1.71
CA ILE A 104 4.02 7.96 0.27
C ILE A 104 5.39 7.60 -0.35
N LEU A 105 6.41 7.41 0.49
CA LEU A 105 7.78 7.07 0.07
C LEU A 105 8.14 5.60 0.29
N HIS A 106 7.28 4.79 0.95
CA HIS A 106 7.65 3.42 1.35
C HIS A 106 8.04 2.53 0.17
N ASP A 107 7.48 2.78 -1.01
CA ASP A 107 7.71 2.06 -2.26
C ASP A 107 8.54 2.84 -3.30
N ALA A 108 9.10 4.01 -2.95
CA ALA A 108 9.97 4.77 -3.85
C ALA A 108 11.19 3.95 -4.34
N GLY A 109 11.53 2.89 -3.62
CA GLY A 109 12.61 1.96 -3.97
C GLY A 109 12.39 1.16 -5.25
N TYR A 110 11.15 1.06 -5.74
CA TYR A 110 10.86 0.47 -7.05
C TYR A 110 11.23 1.40 -8.21
N ILE A 111 11.35 2.71 -7.98
CA ILE A 111 11.61 3.67 -9.05
C ILE A 111 13.09 3.61 -9.44
N GLN A 112 13.33 3.44 -10.73
CA GLN A 112 14.67 3.30 -11.30
C GLN A 112 15.35 4.67 -11.44
N HIS A 113 16.67 4.69 -11.24
CA HIS A 113 17.49 5.81 -11.69
C HIS A 113 17.65 5.79 -13.22
N ASP A 114 17.93 6.92 -13.84
CA ASP A 114 18.14 7.06 -15.30
C ASP A 114 19.21 6.12 -15.87
N ASN A 115 20.17 5.70 -15.06
CA ASN A 115 21.23 4.76 -15.44
C ASN A 115 20.87 3.29 -15.22
N GLU A 116 19.71 2.97 -14.67
CA GLU A 116 19.22 1.61 -14.39
C GLU A 116 18.22 1.15 -15.48
N GLN A 117 18.68 1.09 -16.75
CA GLN A 117 17.82 0.93 -17.92
C GLN A 117 17.32 -0.50 -18.19
N GLU A 118 17.90 -1.53 -17.56
CA GLU A 118 17.49 -2.92 -17.81
C GLU A 118 16.29 -3.31 -16.94
N GLY A 119 15.31 -3.95 -17.54
CA GLY A 119 14.11 -4.46 -16.87
C GLY A 119 13.22 -3.36 -16.31
N THR A 120 12.38 -3.73 -15.36
CA THR A 120 11.50 -2.81 -14.64
C THR A 120 11.97 -2.59 -13.20
N GLY A 121 11.27 -1.73 -12.46
CA GLY A 121 11.47 -1.57 -11.02
C GLY A 121 11.23 -2.85 -10.22
N ALA A 122 10.49 -3.80 -10.77
CA ALA A 122 10.21 -5.08 -10.14
C ALA A 122 11.47 -5.87 -9.77
N LYS A 123 12.57 -5.71 -10.53
CA LYS A 123 13.87 -6.33 -10.18
C LYS A 123 14.35 -5.99 -8.76
N PHE A 124 13.82 -4.92 -8.16
CA PHE A 124 14.19 -4.49 -6.82
C PHE A 124 13.28 -5.04 -5.71
N THR A 125 12.29 -5.88 -6.01
CA THR A 125 11.33 -6.41 -5.02
C THR A 125 12.01 -6.92 -3.74
N ALA A 126 13.14 -7.62 -3.85
CA ALA A 126 13.84 -8.15 -2.67
C ALA A 126 14.50 -7.08 -1.78
N HIS A 127 14.65 -5.85 -2.26
CA HIS A 127 15.36 -4.78 -1.53
C HIS A 127 14.68 -3.41 -1.68
N HIS A 128 13.45 -3.35 -2.19
CA HIS A 128 12.74 -2.08 -2.40
C HIS A 128 12.62 -1.28 -1.10
N VAL A 129 12.35 -1.93 0.04
CA VAL A 129 12.28 -1.27 1.35
C VAL A 129 13.59 -0.56 1.67
N GLN A 130 14.73 -1.23 1.51
CA GLN A 130 16.03 -0.61 1.74
C GLN A 130 16.32 0.52 0.75
N ARG A 131 15.91 0.38 -0.52
CA ARG A 131 16.04 1.44 -1.53
C ARG A 131 15.13 2.64 -1.22
N SER A 132 13.93 2.41 -0.70
CA SER A 132 13.01 3.47 -0.22
C SER A 132 13.63 4.25 0.94
N ILE A 133 14.27 3.55 1.87
CA ILE A 133 15.02 4.17 2.96
C ILE A 133 16.16 5.04 2.42
N VAL A 134 16.96 4.54 1.46
CA VAL A 134 18.02 5.30 0.83
C VAL A 134 17.48 6.53 0.10
N PHE A 135 16.30 6.41 -0.54
CA PHE A 135 15.61 7.55 -1.14
C PHE A 135 15.23 8.59 -0.07
N LEU A 136 14.61 8.16 1.04
CA LEU A 136 14.26 9.03 2.15
C LEU A 136 15.50 9.72 2.75
N GLU A 137 16.59 9.00 2.98
CA GLU A 137 17.85 9.55 3.52
C GLU A 137 18.45 10.61 2.58
N ARG A 138 18.34 10.41 1.26
CA ARG A 138 18.90 11.33 0.25
C ARG A 138 18.03 12.57 0.05
N HIS A 139 16.72 12.40 0.03
CA HIS A 139 15.77 13.41 -0.40
C HIS A 139 14.82 13.90 0.70
N GLY A 140 14.88 13.35 1.92
CA GLY A 140 13.98 13.74 3.01
C GLY A 140 13.98 15.24 3.31
N ALA A 141 15.13 15.91 3.17
CA ALA A 141 15.21 17.35 3.31
C ALA A 141 14.39 18.11 2.25
N ASP A 142 14.25 17.58 1.03
CA ASP A 142 13.41 18.15 -0.03
C ASP A 142 11.92 18.05 0.33
N TYR A 143 11.56 17.10 1.19
CA TYR A 143 10.22 16.91 1.77
C TYR A 143 10.01 17.71 3.07
N GLY A 144 11.00 18.51 3.49
CA GLY A 144 10.94 19.35 4.68
C GLY A 144 11.21 18.58 5.99
N LEU A 145 11.82 17.39 5.91
CA LEU A 145 12.15 16.58 7.09
C LEU A 145 13.52 16.97 7.66
N SER A 146 13.60 17.04 8.98
CA SER A 146 14.87 17.14 9.71
C SER A 146 15.63 15.81 9.72
N PRO A 147 16.93 15.80 10.04
CA PRO A 147 17.70 14.56 10.17
C PRO A 147 17.11 13.57 11.20
N GLU A 148 16.49 14.05 12.26
CA GLU A 148 15.80 13.24 13.27
C GLU A 148 14.56 12.57 12.66
N GLU A 149 13.70 13.33 11.97
CA GLU A 149 12.53 12.81 11.27
C GLU A 149 12.88 11.81 10.17
N ILE A 150 13.99 12.02 9.45
CA ILE A 150 14.50 11.06 8.46
C ILE A 150 14.85 9.73 9.15
N SER A 151 15.50 9.78 10.33
CA SER A 151 15.82 8.57 11.10
C SER A 151 14.55 7.84 11.60
N GLU A 152 13.56 8.60 12.08
CA GLU A 152 12.27 8.06 12.51
C GLU A 152 11.47 7.49 11.33
N GLY A 153 11.42 8.19 10.20
CA GLY A 153 10.76 7.73 8.97
C GLY A 153 11.38 6.44 8.42
N ARG A 154 12.72 6.28 8.54
CA ARG A 154 13.39 5.01 8.26
C ARG A 154 12.85 3.86 9.10
N ALA A 155 12.70 4.06 10.41
CA ALA A 155 12.16 3.05 11.31
C ALA A 155 10.70 2.71 10.95
N MET A 156 9.90 3.70 10.56
CA MET A 156 8.52 3.48 10.11
C MET A 156 8.48 2.67 8.80
N ILE A 157 9.31 2.99 7.79
CA ILE A 157 9.34 2.27 6.51
C ILE A 157 9.77 0.82 6.72
N LEU A 158 10.69 0.51 7.65
CA LEU A 158 11.06 -0.87 7.96
C LEU A 158 9.88 -1.75 8.38
N CYS A 159 8.79 -1.18 8.90
CA CYS A 159 7.59 -1.94 9.29
C CYS A 159 6.83 -2.52 8.09
N THR A 160 7.07 -2.06 6.85
CA THR A 160 6.47 -2.63 5.65
C THR A 160 7.19 -3.91 5.18
N ASP A 161 8.44 -4.13 5.59
CA ASP A 161 9.18 -5.34 5.22
C ASP A 161 8.57 -6.58 5.91
N LEU A 162 8.03 -7.49 5.10
CA LEU A 162 7.41 -8.72 5.59
C LEU A 162 8.40 -9.68 6.27
N ALA A 163 9.68 -9.57 5.96
CA ALA A 163 10.74 -10.38 6.56
C ALA A 163 11.32 -9.78 7.84
N MET A 164 11.03 -8.49 8.12
CA MET A 164 11.56 -7.78 9.28
C MET A 164 10.89 -8.23 10.58
N ASP A 165 11.72 -8.53 11.57
CA ASP A 165 11.28 -8.61 12.96
C ASP A 165 11.12 -7.19 13.53
N ILE A 166 9.89 -6.72 13.62
CA ILE A 166 9.59 -5.36 14.10
C ILE A 166 10.08 -5.14 15.53
N SER A 167 10.14 -6.19 16.35
CA SER A 167 10.65 -6.08 17.73
C SER A 167 12.16 -5.76 17.80
N ALA A 168 12.88 -5.92 16.69
CA ALA A 168 14.29 -5.56 16.57
C ALA A 168 14.52 -4.12 16.07
N ILE A 169 13.45 -3.40 15.73
CA ILE A 169 13.55 -1.99 15.30
C ILE A 169 13.62 -1.10 16.54
N GLU A 170 14.61 -0.22 16.59
CA GLU A 170 14.71 0.82 17.62
C GLU A 170 13.86 2.02 17.22
N PHE A 171 12.82 2.30 17.99
CA PHE A 171 11.96 3.47 17.83
C PHE A 171 12.33 4.54 18.85
N SER A 172 12.26 5.82 18.45
CA SER A 172 12.56 6.97 19.31
C SER A 172 11.48 7.23 20.38
N SER A 173 10.23 6.84 20.09
CA SER A 173 9.09 6.99 21.00
C SER A 173 8.00 5.97 20.68
N TYR A 174 7.01 5.88 21.59
CA TYR A 174 5.79 5.08 21.40
C TYR A 174 5.00 5.53 20.16
N GLU A 175 4.90 6.84 19.94
CA GLU A 175 4.16 7.41 18.82
C GLU A 175 4.81 7.01 17.47
N VAL A 176 6.14 7.02 17.39
CA VAL A 176 6.89 6.61 16.19
C VAL A 176 6.72 5.11 15.94
N GLU A 177 6.77 4.28 16.99
CA GLU A 177 6.50 2.84 16.90
C GLU A 177 5.07 2.57 16.39
N LEU A 178 4.07 3.21 17.02
CA LEU A 178 2.68 3.03 16.66
C LEU A 178 2.42 3.44 15.19
N LEU A 179 2.94 4.59 14.76
CA LEU A 179 2.80 5.07 13.40
C LEU A 179 3.56 4.18 12.38
N GLY A 180 4.70 3.61 12.75
CA GLY A 180 5.41 2.63 11.94
C GLY A 180 4.58 1.36 11.74
N LYS A 181 4.00 0.80 12.81
CA LYS A 181 3.09 -0.35 12.74
C LYS A 181 1.83 -0.05 11.92
N MET A 182 1.31 1.17 12.05
CA MET A 182 0.18 1.64 11.22
C MET A 182 0.58 1.74 9.74
N LEU A 183 1.81 2.15 9.42
CA LEU A 183 2.30 2.16 8.04
C LEU A 183 2.34 0.74 7.46
N GLY A 184 2.96 -0.21 8.16
CA GLY A 184 2.95 -1.62 7.75
C GLY A 184 1.54 -2.21 7.61
N THR A 185 0.60 -1.76 8.43
CA THR A 185 -0.81 -2.14 8.34
C THR A 185 -1.48 -1.55 7.10
N THR A 186 -1.28 -0.27 6.81
CA THR A 186 -1.93 0.41 5.69
C THR A 186 -1.43 -0.06 4.34
N ASP A 187 -0.15 -0.40 4.22
CA ASP A 187 0.41 -1.02 3.04
C ASP A 187 -0.36 -2.30 2.66
N LEU A 188 -0.54 -3.20 3.62
CA LEU A 188 -1.27 -4.46 3.43
C LEU A 188 -2.76 -4.22 3.16
N LEU A 189 -3.42 -3.37 3.95
CA LEU A 189 -4.85 -3.13 3.81
C LEU A 189 -5.18 -2.46 2.47
N ALA A 190 -4.39 -1.46 2.03
CA ALA A 190 -4.65 -0.71 0.83
C ALA A 190 -4.63 -1.61 -0.42
N GLN A 191 -3.56 -2.42 -0.57
CA GLN A 191 -3.45 -3.31 -1.72
C GLN A 191 -4.51 -4.43 -1.71
N MET A 192 -4.75 -5.08 -0.57
CA MET A 192 -5.67 -6.23 -0.48
C MET A 192 -7.15 -5.81 -0.57
N ALA A 193 -7.50 -4.57 -0.20
CA ALA A 193 -8.85 -4.03 -0.33
C ALA A 193 -9.14 -3.39 -1.70
N ASP A 194 -8.13 -3.18 -2.55
CA ASP A 194 -8.34 -2.69 -3.93
C ASP A 194 -9.25 -3.66 -4.68
N ARG A 195 -10.28 -3.13 -5.34
CA ARG A 195 -11.23 -3.94 -6.13
C ARG A 195 -10.57 -4.77 -7.22
N THR A 196 -9.38 -4.37 -7.66
CA THR A 196 -8.59 -5.02 -8.71
C THR A 196 -7.45 -5.86 -8.15
N TYR A 197 -7.38 -6.05 -6.83
CA TYR A 197 -6.30 -6.80 -6.19
C TYR A 197 -6.03 -8.16 -6.84
N LEU A 198 -7.08 -8.96 -7.04
CA LEU A 198 -6.94 -10.30 -7.61
C LEU A 198 -6.46 -10.26 -9.06
N GLU A 199 -6.93 -9.29 -9.84
CA GLU A 199 -6.44 -9.05 -11.19
C GLU A 199 -4.97 -8.60 -11.20
N LYS A 200 -4.59 -7.71 -10.27
CA LYS A 200 -3.22 -7.22 -10.12
C LYS A 200 -2.23 -8.32 -9.70
N LEU A 201 -2.69 -9.39 -9.04
CA LEU A 201 -1.83 -10.54 -8.71
C LEU A 201 -1.22 -11.18 -9.97
N LEU A 202 -1.88 -11.07 -11.12
CA LEU A 202 -1.31 -11.55 -12.38
C LEU A 202 -0.06 -10.73 -12.77
N PHE A 203 -0.06 -9.42 -12.56
CA PHE A 203 1.15 -8.59 -12.70
C PHE A 203 2.19 -8.93 -11.64
N LEU A 204 1.76 -9.10 -10.37
CA LEU A 204 2.66 -9.44 -9.28
C LEU A 204 3.45 -10.73 -9.55
N TYR A 205 2.83 -11.72 -10.19
CA TYR A 205 3.55 -12.92 -10.62
C TYR A 205 4.74 -12.59 -11.53
N HIS A 206 4.54 -11.69 -12.50
CA HIS A 206 5.61 -11.28 -13.42
C HIS A 206 6.67 -10.42 -12.73
N GLU A 207 6.28 -9.56 -11.79
CA GLU A 207 7.22 -8.80 -10.96
C GLU A 207 8.08 -9.74 -10.10
N PHE A 208 7.49 -10.74 -9.45
CA PHE A 208 8.23 -11.75 -8.69
C PHE A 208 9.17 -12.59 -9.56
N LYS A 209 8.73 -12.93 -10.76
CA LYS A 209 9.55 -13.67 -11.73
C LYS A 209 10.76 -12.85 -12.19
N GLU A 210 10.58 -11.56 -12.46
CA GLU A 210 11.67 -10.64 -12.81
C GLU A 210 12.65 -10.51 -11.64
N ALA A 211 12.16 -10.31 -10.43
CA ALA A 211 12.96 -10.18 -9.20
C ALA A 211 13.60 -11.51 -8.75
N ARG A 212 13.17 -12.64 -9.30
CA ARG A 212 13.54 -14.00 -8.83
C ARG A 212 13.20 -14.21 -7.35
N VAL A 213 12.06 -13.68 -6.92
CA VAL A 213 11.53 -13.77 -5.57
C VAL A 213 10.36 -14.75 -5.54
N GLY A 214 10.29 -15.54 -4.47
CA GLY A 214 9.25 -16.57 -4.31
C GLY A 214 9.45 -17.78 -5.22
N ASP A 215 8.67 -18.82 -4.96
CA ASP A 215 8.67 -20.07 -5.71
C ASP A 215 7.27 -20.26 -6.33
N TYR A 216 7.02 -19.48 -7.39
CA TYR A 216 5.74 -19.51 -8.10
C TYR A 216 5.94 -20.06 -9.51
N GLU A 217 5.23 -21.16 -9.83
CA GLU A 217 5.36 -21.82 -11.13
C GLU A 217 4.56 -21.11 -12.23
N SER A 218 3.42 -20.49 -11.86
CA SER A 218 2.51 -19.79 -12.78
C SER A 218 1.65 -18.75 -12.07
N GLU A 219 0.94 -17.92 -12.85
CA GLU A 219 -0.08 -17.00 -12.32
C GLU A 219 -1.13 -17.75 -11.49
N VAL A 220 -1.52 -18.95 -11.94
CA VAL A 220 -2.51 -19.80 -11.24
C VAL A 220 -1.94 -20.30 -9.91
N ASP A 221 -0.68 -20.71 -9.88
CA ASP A 221 -0.01 -21.13 -8.64
C ASP A 221 0.06 -19.97 -7.63
N LEU A 222 0.38 -18.76 -8.07
CA LEU A 222 0.34 -17.57 -7.20
C LEU A 222 -1.06 -17.35 -6.61
N LEU A 223 -2.12 -17.44 -7.44
CA LEU A 223 -3.50 -17.29 -6.97
C LEU A 223 -3.87 -18.35 -5.92
N HIS A 224 -3.48 -19.61 -6.11
CA HIS A 224 -3.68 -20.66 -5.11
C HIS A 224 -2.95 -20.37 -3.79
N LYS A 225 -1.68 -19.95 -3.87
CA LYS A 225 -0.87 -19.62 -2.68
C LYS A 225 -1.37 -18.36 -1.98
N THR A 226 -2.05 -17.45 -2.69
CA THR A 226 -2.66 -16.24 -2.11
C THR A 226 -3.73 -16.58 -1.06
N VAL A 227 -4.42 -17.71 -1.14
CA VAL A 227 -5.38 -18.11 -0.10
C VAL A 227 -4.68 -18.24 1.27
N GLY A 228 -3.52 -18.92 1.31
CA GLY A 228 -2.72 -18.99 2.55
C GLY A 228 -2.09 -17.66 2.95
N PHE A 229 -1.83 -16.78 1.99
CA PHE A 229 -1.31 -15.44 2.27
C PHE A 229 -2.31 -14.58 3.07
N TYR A 230 -3.62 -14.70 2.85
CA TYR A 230 -4.62 -14.01 3.67
C TYR A 230 -4.51 -14.38 5.15
N ASP A 231 -4.27 -15.67 5.46
CA ASP A 231 -4.14 -16.14 6.84
C ASP A 231 -2.82 -15.65 7.47
N PHE A 232 -1.74 -15.63 6.69
CA PHE A 232 -0.45 -15.06 7.09
C PHE A 232 -0.60 -13.56 7.43
N ILE A 233 -1.28 -12.78 6.58
CA ILE A 233 -1.49 -11.35 6.81
C ILE A 233 -2.38 -11.11 8.04
N SER A 234 -3.45 -11.88 8.23
CA SER A 234 -4.29 -11.77 9.43
C SER A 234 -3.46 -11.97 10.70
N HIS A 235 -2.59 -12.97 10.71
CA HIS A 235 -1.69 -13.21 11.84
C HIS A 235 -0.69 -12.06 12.04
N ARG A 236 -0.10 -11.52 10.95
CA ARG A 236 0.83 -10.40 11.02
C ARG A 236 0.16 -9.14 11.57
N LEU A 237 -1.05 -8.81 11.11
CA LEU A 237 -1.83 -7.67 11.61
C LEU A 237 -2.06 -7.78 13.12
N GLU A 238 -2.46 -8.97 13.60
CA GLU A 238 -2.78 -9.20 15.01
C GLU A 238 -1.52 -9.23 15.89
N MET A 239 -0.52 -10.03 15.52
CA MET A 239 0.60 -10.35 16.41
C MET A 239 1.82 -9.44 16.23
N THR A 240 2.01 -8.87 15.05
CA THR A 240 3.24 -8.13 14.73
C THR A 240 2.97 -6.63 14.65
N LEU A 241 1.79 -6.24 14.14
CA LEU A 241 1.37 -4.85 13.94
C LEU A 241 0.36 -4.38 15.00
N ASP A 242 0.26 -5.11 16.14
CA ASP A 242 -0.56 -4.77 17.32
C ASP A 242 -2.03 -4.50 17.00
N ALA A 243 -2.58 -5.18 15.98
CA ALA A 243 -3.96 -5.02 15.51
C ALA A 243 -4.33 -3.54 15.30
N THR A 244 -3.41 -2.73 14.75
CA THR A 244 -3.65 -1.30 14.51
C THR A 244 -4.77 -1.05 13.49
N ASP A 245 -5.09 -2.04 12.66
CA ASP A 245 -6.22 -2.04 11.72
C ASP A 245 -7.58 -1.83 12.43
N ARG A 246 -7.70 -2.08 13.74
CA ARG A 246 -8.90 -1.79 14.56
C ARG A 246 -9.34 -0.34 14.47
N PHE A 247 -8.39 0.59 14.35
CA PHE A 247 -8.66 2.03 14.27
C PHE A 247 -9.46 2.43 13.01
N MET A 248 -9.46 1.60 11.96
CA MET A 248 -10.31 1.84 10.78
C MET A 248 -11.80 1.87 11.14
N SER A 249 -12.24 1.00 12.05
CA SER A 249 -13.64 0.99 12.49
C SER A 249 -14.05 2.31 13.14
N SER A 250 -13.18 2.90 13.96
CA SER A 250 -13.43 4.18 14.62
C SER A 250 -13.47 5.34 13.62
N HIS A 251 -12.58 5.34 12.60
CA HIS A 251 -12.66 6.30 11.51
C HIS A 251 -13.99 6.23 10.75
N PHE A 252 -14.41 5.03 10.30
CA PHE A 252 -15.65 4.88 9.53
C PHE A 252 -16.90 5.21 10.35
N LYS A 253 -16.89 4.86 11.63
CA LYS A 253 -17.96 5.21 12.56
C LYS A 253 -18.10 6.72 12.73
N GLU A 254 -17.00 7.42 13.00
CA GLU A 254 -17.01 8.87 13.26
C GLU A 254 -17.30 9.66 11.96
N ARG A 255 -16.60 9.34 10.87
CA ARG A 255 -16.68 10.07 9.61
C ARG A 255 -17.97 9.79 8.83
N TRP A 256 -18.44 8.55 8.83
CA TRP A 256 -19.50 8.07 7.93
C TRP A 256 -20.68 7.43 8.64
N ASN A 257 -20.66 7.30 9.98
CA ASN A 257 -21.62 6.54 10.78
C ASN A 257 -21.76 5.07 10.30
N ILE A 258 -20.65 4.48 9.82
CA ILE A 258 -20.58 3.08 9.37
C ILE A 258 -19.96 2.24 10.47
N GLN A 259 -20.70 1.24 10.99
CA GLN A 259 -20.26 0.39 12.11
C GLN A 259 -19.43 -0.81 11.63
N ALA A 260 -18.49 -0.58 10.72
CA ALA A 260 -17.68 -1.65 10.12
C ALA A 260 -16.30 -1.15 9.71
N ASN A 261 -15.32 -2.07 9.65
CA ASN A 261 -14.07 -1.85 8.97
C ASN A 261 -14.24 -2.19 7.48
N LEU A 262 -14.42 -1.17 6.64
CA LEU A 262 -14.68 -1.37 5.22
C LEU A 262 -13.49 -1.99 4.46
N TYR A 263 -12.26 -1.87 4.98
CA TYR A 263 -11.10 -2.58 4.42
C TYR A 263 -11.24 -4.08 4.64
N HIS A 264 -11.53 -4.52 5.86
CA HIS A 264 -11.76 -5.94 6.15
C HIS A 264 -12.91 -6.51 5.32
N GLU A 265 -14.03 -5.80 5.20
CA GLU A 265 -15.14 -6.25 4.36
C GLU A 265 -14.75 -6.38 2.88
N ALA A 266 -13.91 -5.47 2.37
CA ALA A 266 -13.42 -5.57 1.01
C ALA A 266 -12.48 -6.76 0.84
N ILE A 267 -11.56 -6.97 1.78
CA ILE A 267 -10.61 -8.10 1.80
C ILE A 267 -11.36 -9.44 1.88
N ASP A 268 -12.35 -9.55 2.77
CA ASP A 268 -13.16 -10.75 2.92
C ASP A 268 -13.94 -11.09 1.65
N ARG A 269 -14.48 -10.07 0.96
CA ARG A 269 -15.14 -10.27 -0.34
C ARG A 269 -14.18 -10.78 -1.40
N GLN A 270 -12.95 -10.26 -1.43
CA GLN A 270 -11.90 -10.72 -2.36
C GLN A 270 -11.49 -12.16 -2.05
N LYS A 271 -11.23 -12.49 -0.77
CA LYS A 271 -10.88 -13.85 -0.34
C LYS A 271 -11.94 -14.86 -0.75
N LYS A 272 -13.21 -14.60 -0.38
CA LYS A 272 -14.35 -15.47 -0.73
C LYS A 272 -14.53 -15.63 -2.23
N PHE A 273 -14.29 -14.56 -3.01
CA PHE A 273 -14.37 -14.65 -4.45
C PHE A 273 -13.23 -15.50 -5.02
N LEU A 274 -12.00 -15.30 -4.54
CA LEU A 274 -10.85 -16.11 -4.94
C LEU A 274 -11.07 -17.60 -4.65
N GLU A 275 -11.43 -17.95 -3.42
CA GLU A 275 -11.73 -19.33 -3.02
C GLU A 275 -12.78 -19.97 -3.96
N LYS A 276 -13.86 -19.24 -4.22
CA LYS A 276 -14.94 -19.70 -5.10
C LYS A 276 -14.46 -19.99 -6.54
N ILE A 277 -13.65 -19.09 -7.12
CA ILE A 277 -13.21 -19.29 -8.52
C ILE A 277 -12.15 -20.38 -8.65
N LEU A 278 -11.31 -20.58 -7.62
CA LEU A 278 -10.31 -21.66 -7.60
C LEU A 278 -10.93 -23.07 -7.54
N GLU A 279 -12.16 -23.21 -7.03
CA GLU A 279 -12.91 -24.47 -7.01
C GLU A 279 -13.54 -24.82 -8.36
N MET A 280 -13.52 -23.90 -9.33
CA MET A 280 -14.17 -24.15 -10.63
C MET A 280 -13.37 -25.15 -11.47
N PRO A 281 -14.05 -26.13 -12.11
CA PRO A 281 -13.41 -27.01 -13.06
C PRO A 281 -12.75 -26.22 -14.20
N ASP A 282 -11.57 -26.62 -14.63
CA ASP A 282 -10.78 -25.94 -15.67
C ASP A 282 -10.61 -24.43 -15.41
N PHE A 283 -10.17 -24.10 -14.16
CA PHE A 283 -9.96 -22.72 -13.76
C PHE A 283 -8.97 -22.00 -14.70
N ASP A 284 -9.45 -20.92 -15.30
CA ASP A 284 -8.65 -19.97 -16.07
C ASP A 284 -8.91 -18.58 -15.48
N PRO A 285 -7.88 -17.91 -14.90
CA PRO A 285 -8.04 -16.58 -14.30
C PRO A 285 -8.75 -15.59 -15.22
N ARG A 286 -8.45 -15.64 -16.51
CA ARG A 286 -8.97 -14.71 -17.54
C ARG A 286 -10.46 -14.80 -17.75
N ARG A 287 -11.09 -15.89 -17.33
CA ARG A 287 -12.56 -16.07 -17.40
C ARG A 287 -13.27 -15.33 -16.27
N TYR A 288 -12.61 -15.14 -15.14
CA TYR A 288 -13.20 -14.62 -13.90
C TYR A 288 -12.66 -13.24 -13.50
N LEU A 289 -11.37 -12.99 -13.70
CA LEU A 289 -10.68 -11.75 -13.35
C LEU A 289 -10.73 -10.77 -14.54
N LYS A 290 -11.80 -9.95 -14.59
CA LYS A 290 -12.11 -9.10 -15.77
C LYS A 290 -12.05 -7.60 -15.49
N ARG A 291 -11.83 -7.21 -14.22
CA ARG A 291 -11.89 -5.79 -13.88
C ARG A 291 -10.78 -5.03 -14.60
N ARG A 292 -11.15 -3.86 -15.15
CA ARG A 292 -10.25 -2.96 -15.87
C ARG A 292 -9.47 -3.56 -17.04
N GLY A 293 -9.81 -4.76 -17.50
CA GLY A 293 -9.07 -5.41 -18.56
C GLY A 293 -7.64 -5.83 -18.20
N ILE A 294 -7.29 -5.87 -16.90
CA ILE A 294 -5.93 -6.18 -16.41
C ILE A 294 -5.46 -7.53 -16.95
N ALA A 295 -6.28 -8.57 -16.85
CA ALA A 295 -5.91 -9.90 -17.35
C ALA A 295 -5.62 -9.93 -18.86
N ALA A 296 -6.30 -9.08 -19.65
CA ALA A 296 -6.01 -8.94 -21.07
C ALA A 296 -4.69 -8.19 -21.31
N LYS A 297 -4.41 -7.13 -20.52
CA LYS A 297 -3.14 -6.39 -20.56
C LYS A 297 -1.95 -7.28 -20.19
N VAL A 298 -2.09 -8.13 -19.17
CA VAL A 298 -1.06 -9.11 -18.79
C VAL A 298 -0.77 -10.05 -19.94
N LEU A 299 -1.81 -10.60 -20.59
CA LEU A 299 -1.65 -11.49 -21.75
C LEU A 299 -0.94 -10.79 -22.92
N GLU A 300 -1.29 -9.54 -23.21
CA GLU A 300 -0.67 -8.74 -24.26
C GLU A 300 0.81 -8.47 -23.98
N THR A 301 1.15 -8.17 -22.70
CA THR A 301 2.50 -7.77 -22.29
C THR A 301 3.45 -8.97 -22.16
N TYR A 302 2.97 -10.09 -21.57
CA TYR A 302 3.82 -11.21 -21.18
C TYR A 302 3.53 -12.52 -21.95
N GLY A 303 2.43 -12.55 -22.73
CA GLY A 303 1.98 -13.75 -23.41
C GLY A 303 1.31 -14.78 -22.48
N GLU A 304 0.96 -15.96 -23.02
CA GLU A 304 0.44 -17.06 -22.22
C GLU A 304 1.55 -17.65 -21.34
N THR A 305 1.29 -17.74 -20.04
CA THR A 305 2.16 -18.51 -19.13
C THR A 305 1.82 -19.98 -19.37
N PRO A 306 2.75 -20.83 -19.83
CA PRO A 306 2.44 -22.24 -20.04
C PRO A 306 2.13 -22.91 -18.70
N ASP A 307 0.86 -23.32 -18.51
CA ASP A 307 0.52 -24.27 -17.47
C ASP A 307 1.31 -25.54 -17.73
N LYS A 308 2.29 -25.83 -16.91
CA LYS A 308 2.87 -27.18 -16.86
C LYS A 308 1.79 -28.10 -16.32
N LYS A 309 0.98 -28.67 -17.22
CA LYS A 309 0.15 -29.82 -16.86
C LYS A 309 1.10 -30.92 -16.40
N GLY A 310 1.16 -31.12 -15.08
CA GLY A 310 1.77 -32.29 -14.48
C GLY A 310 0.97 -33.55 -14.76
#